data_23dfc8186083d2e5304033893ccfab12
#
_entry.id   23dfc8186083d2e5304033893ccfab12
#
_cell.length_a   1.000
_cell.length_b   1.000
_cell.length_c   1.000
_cell.angle_alpha   90.00
_cell.angle_beta   90.00
_cell.angle_gamma   90.00
#
_symmetry.space_group_name_H-M   'P 1'
#
loop_
_entity.id
_entity.type
_entity.pdbx_description
1 polymer ?
#
loop_
_entity_poly.entity_id
_entity_poly.type
_entity_poly.pdbx_seq_one_letter_code
_entity_poly.pdbx_strand_id
1 'polypeptide(L)'
;VSGNGAHGSRNGKVAPAAFPPPVDSPEEFVKAGLDPEDELIEVGVAIVGGGTAGLACANRLLQLLADDPETMERLGEVPVAVVEKAKTCGGHNLSGAVMRPGPLQELFPDLSREDWRKEGFAFGEVTKESVYMLTGPKTKLSVPIPAVPNFKNHGNEVVSVSALARFQQRQAEEGGAYVLTETSATQLIVDGGRVVGVRSGDKGRGKDGEPLGNFEPGTDIKAHATVLAEGCWGSLTGAAIREFDLAENREPQVWELGVKEVWKVSKPLDRVIHTFVQPWPLRVAAKYGQLGGTWIYPMKDEKTGEDMVS
;
A
#
# COMPACT_ATOMS: atom_id res chain seq x y z
N VAL A 1 -1.40 13.02 -31.23
CA VAL A 1 -0.20 13.55 -31.87
C VAL A 1 0.89 12.52 -31.75
N SER A 2 1.14 11.78 -32.83
CA SER A 2 2.19 10.77 -32.94
C SER A 2 3.56 11.42 -32.88
N GLY A 3 4.28 11.20 -31.82
CA GLY A 3 5.66 11.55 -31.65
C GLY A 3 6.50 10.36 -31.17
N ASN A 4 6.66 9.34 -32.04
CA ASN A 4 7.67 8.32 -31.86
C ASN A 4 9.05 8.92 -32.11
N GLY A 5 9.59 9.64 -31.13
CA GLY A 5 11.00 9.98 -31.06
C GLY A 5 11.76 8.80 -30.46
N ALA A 6 12.46 8.02 -31.28
CA ALA A 6 13.42 7.04 -30.81
C ALA A 6 14.50 7.76 -29.99
N HIS A 7 14.38 7.75 -28.68
CA HIS A 7 15.40 8.25 -27.76
C HIS A 7 16.53 7.23 -27.67
N GLY A 8 17.50 7.39 -28.56
CA GLY A 8 18.74 6.59 -28.55
C GLY A 8 19.50 6.82 -27.23
N SER A 9 19.91 5.73 -26.59
CA SER A 9 20.82 5.79 -25.45
C SER A 9 22.16 6.35 -25.91
N ARG A 10 22.53 7.52 -25.46
CA ARG A 10 23.88 8.04 -25.59
C ARG A 10 24.79 7.30 -24.61
N ASN A 11 25.70 6.50 -25.09
CA ASN A 11 26.70 5.75 -24.31
C ASN A 11 26.14 4.72 -23.31
N GLY A 12 25.04 4.05 -23.63
CA GLY A 12 24.46 3.01 -22.76
C GLY A 12 23.93 3.50 -21.40
N LYS A 13 23.94 4.81 -21.15
CA LYS A 13 23.35 5.40 -19.93
C LYS A 13 21.97 5.95 -20.21
N VAL A 14 21.00 5.46 -19.48
CA VAL A 14 19.64 5.99 -19.47
C VAL A 14 19.65 7.36 -18.80
N ALA A 15 19.21 8.39 -19.53
CA ALA A 15 18.99 9.70 -18.94
C ALA A 15 17.56 9.73 -18.36
N PRO A 16 17.34 10.10 -17.08
CA PRO A 16 16.01 10.17 -16.49
C PRO A 16 15.01 11.02 -17.29
N ALA A 17 15.47 12.09 -17.93
CA ALA A 17 14.65 12.93 -18.79
C ALA A 17 14.19 12.26 -20.11
N ALA A 18 14.80 11.11 -20.49
CA ALA A 18 14.37 10.35 -21.67
C ALA A 18 13.17 9.45 -21.40
N PHE A 19 12.81 9.28 -20.12
CA PHE A 19 11.68 8.49 -19.66
C PHE A 19 10.85 9.34 -18.70
N PRO A 20 10.17 10.40 -19.21
CA PRO A 20 9.22 11.12 -18.38
C PRO A 20 8.15 10.14 -17.90
N PRO A 21 7.61 10.33 -16.68
CA PRO A 21 6.47 9.55 -16.24
C PRO A 21 5.35 9.65 -17.27
N PRO A 22 4.57 8.58 -17.49
CA PRO A 22 3.41 8.63 -18.37
C PRO A 22 2.54 9.83 -17.95
N VAL A 23 2.09 10.59 -18.91
CA VAL A 23 1.08 11.63 -18.67
C VAL A 23 -0.23 10.87 -18.55
N ASP A 24 -0.70 10.65 -17.33
CA ASP A 24 -2.02 10.10 -17.11
C ASP A 24 -3.06 11.06 -17.68
N SER A 25 -3.81 10.61 -18.68
CA SER A 25 -4.98 11.34 -19.16
C SER A 25 -6.10 11.16 -18.12
N PRO A 26 -6.71 12.23 -17.60
CA PRO A 26 -7.87 12.09 -16.73
C PRO A 26 -8.98 11.23 -17.35
N GLU A 27 -9.16 11.35 -18.66
CA GLU A 27 -10.16 10.61 -19.46
C GLU A 27 -9.93 9.08 -19.43
N GLU A 28 -8.70 8.63 -19.23
CA GLU A 28 -8.37 7.21 -19.10
C GLU A 28 -8.88 6.61 -17.78
N PHE A 29 -8.90 7.41 -16.71
CA PHE A 29 -9.22 6.97 -15.34
C PHE A 29 -10.58 7.45 -14.83
N VAL A 30 -11.35 8.15 -15.66
CA VAL A 30 -12.69 8.66 -15.31
C VAL A 30 -13.70 8.22 -16.36
N LYS A 31 -14.77 7.55 -15.93
CA LYS A 31 -15.93 7.18 -16.73
C LYS A 31 -17.09 8.12 -16.38
N ALA A 32 -17.75 8.69 -17.38
CA ALA A 32 -18.90 9.54 -17.18
C ALA A 32 -20.18 8.71 -17.01
N GLY A 33 -20.70 8.69 -15.79
CA GLY A 33 -21.96 8.01 -15.44
C GLY A 33 -21.90 6.48 -15.50
N LEU A 34 -22.99 5.86 -15.06
CA LEU A 34 -23.23 4.42 -15.18
C LEU A 34 -23.83 4.14 -16.56
N ASP A 35 -23.43 3.02 -17.17
CA ASP A 35 -24.07 2.55 -18.38
C ASP A 35 -25.20 1.57 -18.00
N PRO A 36 -26.47 1.84 -18.40
CA PRO A 36 -27.58 0.94 -18.10
C PRO A 36 -27.49 -0.45 -18.73
N GLU A 37 -26.66 -0.59 -19.78
CA GLU A 37 -26.46 -1.88 -20.47
C GLU A 37 -25.29 -2.69 -19.89
N ASP A 38 -24.44 -2.07 -19.08
CA ASP A 38 -23.33 -2.75 -18.41
C ASP A 38 -23.83 -3.59 -17.20
N GLU A 39 -23.14 -4.69 -16.93
CA GLU A 39 -23.32 -5.42 -15.69
C GLU A 39 -22.98 -4.54 -14.49
N LEU A 40 -23.86 -4.48 -13.49
CA LEU A 40 -23.78 -3.59 -12.35
C LEU A 40 -23.72 -4.40 -11.05
N ILE A 41 -22.74 -4.13 -10.22
CA ILE A 41 -22.68 -4.59 -8.84
C ILE A 41 -23.00 -3.40 -7.93
N GLU A 42 -24.00 -3.53 -7.07
CA GLU A 42 -24.33 -2.50 -6.08
C GLU A 42 -23.74 -2.84 -4.72
N VAL A 43 -23.05 -1.87 -4.11
CA VAL A 43 -22.45 -2.00 -2.79
C VAL A 43 -22.70 -0.73 -1.96
N GLY A 44 -22.70 -0.85 -0.66
CA GLY A 44 -22.80 0.32 0.22
C GLY A 44 -21.56 1.21 0.12
N VAL A 45 -20.41 0.67 0.44
CA VAL A 45 -19.11 1.36 0.38
C VAL A 45 -18.13 0.53 -0.42
N ALA A 46 -17.54 1.13 -1.46
CA ALA A 46 -16.45 0.54 -2.23
C ALA A 46 -15.10 1.06 -1.71
N ILE A 47 -14.23 0.17 -1.27
CA ILE A 47 -12.87 0.48 -0.82
C ILE A 47 -11.89 -0.03 -1.87
N VAL A 48 -11.18 0.86 -2.54
CA VAL A 48 -10.19 0.52 -3.56
C VAL A 48 -8.81 0.38 -2.91
N GLY A 49 -8.32 -0.84 -2.87
CA GLY A 49 -7.03 -1.24 -2.31
C GLY A 49 -7.14 -2.06 -1.03
N GLY A 50 -6.79 -3.35 -1.14
CA GLY A 50 -6.71 -4.33 -0.04
C GLY A 50 -5.38 -4.29 0.72
N GLY A 51 -4.80 -3.10 0.88
CA GLY A 51 -3.68 -2.86 1.78
C GLY A 51 -4.15 -2.63 3.22
N THR A 52 -3.19 -2.44 4.14
CA THR A 52 -3.51 -2.25 5.57
C THR A 52 -4.43 -1.06 5.84
N ALA A 53 -4.35 0.00 5.03
CA ALA A 53 -5.20 1.18 5.19
C ALA A 53 -6.66 0.89 4.80
N GLY A 54 -6.89 0.31 3.61
CA GLY A 54 -8.23 -0.05 3.14
C GLY A 54 -8.90 -1.09 4.02
N LEU A 55 -8.13 -2.09 4.46
CA LEU A 55 -8.63 -3.13 5.35
C LEU A 55 -8.89 -2.63 6.78
N ALA A 56 -8.09 -1.69 7.28
CA ALA A 56 -8.39 -1.03 8.55
C ALA A 56 -9.70 -0.22 8.46
N CYS A 57 -9.90 0.48 7.33
CA CYS A 57 -11.15 1.18 7.06
C CYS A 57 -12.34 0.20 7.02
N ALA A 58 -12.23 -0.92 6.29
CA ALA A 58 -13.28 -1.94 6.21
C ALA A 58 -13.64 -2.50 7.59
N ASN A 59 -12.63 -2.93 8.35
CA ASN A 59 -12.85 -3.49 9.70
C ASN A 59 -13.53 -2.47 10.62
N ARG A 60 -13.01 -1.21 10.64
CA ARG A 60 -13.61 -0.19 11.51
C ARG A 60 -15.02 0.18 11.10
N LEU A 61 -15.28 0.27 9.81
CA LEU A 61 -16.62 0.56 9.30
C LEU A 61 -17.61 -0.54 9.70
N LEU A 62 -17.25 -1.81 9.51
CA LEU A 62 -18.09 -2.94 9.91
C LEU A 62 -18.37 -2.98 11.41
N GLN A 63 -17.36 -2.68 12.26
CA GLN A 63 -17.55 -2.54 13.69
C GLN A 63 -18.58 -1.45 14.05
N LEU A 64 -18.52 -0.31 13.37
CA LEU A 64 -19.47 0.79 13.59
C LEU A 64 -20.87 0.44 13.09
N LEU A 65 -20.97 -0.25 11.95
CA LEU A 65 -22.25 -0.69 11.39
C LEU A 65 -22.92 -1.79 12.22
N ALA A 66 -22.15 -2.60 12.96
CA ALA A 66 -22.71 -3.59 13.87
C ALA A 66 -23.56 -2.95 14.99
N ASP A 67 -23.24 -1.71 15.36
CA ASP A 67 -23.97 -0.92 16.34
C ASP A 67 -25.08 -0.02 15.72
N ASP A 68 -25.17 0.00 14.37
CA ASP A 68 -26.14 0.82 13.62
C ASP A 68 -26.86 -0.01 12.54
N PRO A 69 -27.83 -0.84 12.93
CA PRO A 69 -28.58 -1.70 12.00
C PRO A 69 -29.37 -0.92 10.94
N GLU A 70 -29.82 0.29 11.24
CA GLU A 70 -30.53 1.14 10.27
C GLU A 70 -29.62 1.55 9.10
N THR A 71 -28.42 2.00 9.41
CA THR A 71 -27.43 2.32 8.37
C THR A 71 -26.97 1.07 7.63
N MET A 72 -26.78 -0.05 8.33
CA MET A 72 -26.42 -1.34 7.71
C MET A 72 -27.46 -1.75 6.66
N GLU A 73 -28.76 -1.70 6.98
CA GLU A 73 -29.85 -2.02 6.05
C GLU A 73 -29.87 -1.05 4.85
N ARG A 74 -29.66 0.23 5.08
CA ARG A 74 -29.59 1.25 4.01
C ARG A 74 -28.45 1.04 3.02
N LEU A 75 -27.36 0.44 3.46
CA LEU A 75 -26.21 0.13 2.60
C LEU A 75 -26.43 -1.10 1.71
N GLY A 76 -27.51 -1.84 1.93
CA GLY A 76 -27.93 -2.95 1.09
C GLY A 76 -27.26 -4.28 1.41
N GLU A 77 -27.38 -5.24 0.49
CA GLU A 77 -26.92 -6.62 0.69
C GLU A 77 -25.39 -6.74 0.89
N VAL A 78 -24.63 -5.88 0.23
CA VAL A 78 -23.16 -5.80 0.35
C VAL A 78 -22.79 -4.45 0.94
N PRO A 79 -22.79 -4.28 2.28
CA PRO A 79 -22.54 -2.98 2.88
C PRO A 79 -21.12 -2.47 2.68
N VAL A 80 -20.13 -3.36 2.63
CA VAL A 80 -18.72 -3.01 2.42
C VAL A 80 -18.08 -3.96 1.42
N ALA A 81 -17.53 -3.42 0.34
CA ALA A 81 -16.72 -4.16 -0.62
C ALA A 81 -15.29 -3.62 -0.67
N VAL A 82 -14.30 -4.50 -0.72
CA VAL A 82 -12.89 -4.16 -0.92
C VAL A 82 -12.45 -4.69 -2.28
N VAL A 83 -11.96 -3.81 -3.14
CA VAL A 83 -11.47 -4.15 -4.49
C VAL A 83 -9.95 -4.18 -4.47
N GLU A 84 -9.34 -5.34 -4.72
CA GLU A 84 -7.89 -5.54 -4.68
C GLU A 84 -7.38 -6.21 -5.97
N LYS A 85 -6.40 -5.56 -6.60
CA LYS A 85 -5.81 -6.06 -7.85
C LYS A 85 -4.93 -7.28 -7.68
N ALA A 86 -4.32 -7.45 -6.50
CA ALA A 86 -3.48 -8.61 -6.22
C ALA A 86 -4.32 -9.87 -5.99
N LYS A 87 -3.68 -11.02 -6.15
CA LYS A 87 -4.28 -12.33 -5.85
C LYS A 87 -4.67 -12.49 -4.37
N THR A 88 -4.00 -11.77 -3.48
CA THR A 88 -4.27 -11.73 -2.04
C THR A 88 -4.05 -10.33 -1.53
N CYS A 89 -4.82 -9.89 -0.56
CA CYS A 89 -4.59 -8.62 0.12
C CYS A 89 -3.16 -8.54 0.67
N GLY A 90 -2.54 -7.39 0.55
CA GLY A 90 -1.14 -7.19 0.93
C GLY A 90 -0.10 -7.76 -0.03
N GLY A 91 -0.51 -8.38 -1.15
CA GLY A 91 0.41 -8.96 -2.13
C GLY A 91 1.37 -7.97 -2.79
N HIS A 92 0.99 -6.69 -2.86
CA HIS A 92 1.83 -5.60 -3.37
C HIS A 92 2.45 -4.74 -2.26
N ASN A 93 2.24 -5.07 -1.00
CA ASN A 93 2.86 -4.33 0.10
C ASN A 93 4.35 -4.67 0.20
N LEU A 94 5.18 -3.65 0.35
CA LEU A 94 6.57 -3.83 0.72
C LEU A 94 6.59 -4.32 2.18
N SER A 95 6.84 -5.61 2.37
CA SER A 95 6.69 -6.26 3.66
C SER A 95 7.77 -5.86 4.66
N GLY A 96 7.37 -5.73 5.92
CA GLY A 96 8.20 -5.44 7.07
C GLY A 96 8.14 -3.99 7.50
N ALA A 97 7.88 -3.81 8.76
CA ALA A 97 7.87 -2.51 9.41
C ALA A 97 8.13 -2.66 10.92
N VAL A 98 8.51 -1.56 11.54
CA VAL A 98 8.43 -1.39 12.98
C VAL A 98 7.17 -0.56 13.26
N MET A 99 6.15 -1.21 13.76
CA MET A 99 4.80 -0.67 13.92
C MET A 99 4.57 -0.16 15.35
N ARG A 100 3.97 1.01 15.47
CA ARG A 100 3.41 1.47 16.76
C ARG A 100 2.15 0.65 17.06
N PRO A 101 2.05 0.03 18.25
CA PRO A 101 0.96 -0.90 18.54
C PRO A 101 -0.40 -0.24 18.75
N GLY A 102 -0.44 1.03 19.21
CA GLY A 102 -1.67 1.72 19.60
C GLY A 102 -2.80 1.65 18.59
N PRO A 103 -2.60 2.05 17.32
CA PRO A 103 -3.67 2.04 16.32
C PRO A 103 -4.27 0.65 16.07
N LEU A 104 -3.42 -0.40 16.08
CA LEU A 104 -3.91 -1.77 15.89
C LEU A 104 -4.63 -2.30 17.14
N GLN A 105 -4.19 -1.92 18.34
CA GLN A 105 -4.88 -2.22 19.59
C GLN A 105 -6.24 -1.52 19.72
N GLU A 106 -6.35 -0.30 19.16
CA GLU A 106 -7.62 0.42 19.09
C GLU A 106 -8.59 -0.26 18.11
N LEU A 107 -8.08 -0.74 16.96
CA LEU A 107 -8.90 -1.43 15.96
C LEU A 107 -9.34 -2.83 16.44
N PHE A 108 -8.49 -3.55 17.16
CA PHE A 108 -8.74 -4.89 17.70
C PHE A 108 -8.42 -4.94 19.20
N PRO A 109 -9.27 -4.35 20.05
CA PRO A 109 -8.99 -4.19 21.48
C PRO A 109 -8.88 -5.51 22.25
N ASP A 110 -9.53 -6.55 21.76
CA ASP A 110 -9.56 -7.88 22.38
C ASP A 110 -8.32 -8.72 22.09
N LEU A 111 -7.47 -8.27 21.15
CA LEU A 111 -6.26 -8.98 20.75
C LEU A 111 -5.02 -8.43 21.48
N SER A 112 -4.32 -9.31 22.17
CA SER A 112 -3.02 -8.99 22.76
C SER A 112 -1.90 -9.02 21.70
N ARG A 113 -0.73 -8.45 22.03
CA ARG A 113 0.47 -8.58 21.20
C ARG A 113 0.94 -10.03 21.04
N GLU A 114 0.64 -10.88 22.00
CA GLU A 114 0.94 -12.31 21.89
C GLU A 114 0.05 -12.97 20.84
N ASP A 115 -1.22 -12.57 20.76
CA ASP A 115 -2.13 -13.06 19.72
C ASP A 115 -1.68 -12.60 18.34
N TRP A 116 -1.17 -11.37 18.18
CA TRP A 116 -0.57 -10.92 16.92
C TRP A 116 0.60 -11.80 16.44
N ARG A 117 1.41 -12.31 17.39
CA ARG A 117 2.51 -13.24 17.09
C ARG A 117 1.98 -14.62 16.72
N LYS A 118 0.93 -15.11 17.38
CA LYS A 118 0.25 -16.36 17.01
C LYS A 118 -0.41 -16.29 15.63
N GLU A 119 -0.97 -15.14 15.28
CA GLU A 119 -1.50 -14.84 13.93
C GLU A 119 -0.39 -14.76 12.85
N GLY A 120 0.87 -14.71 13.24
CA GLY A 120 2.03 -14.79 12.37
C GLY A 120 2.42 -13.48 11.67
N PHE A 121 1.76 -12.36 11.97
CA PHE A 121 2.15 -11.08 11.37
C PHE A 121 3.12 -10.26 12.23
N ALA A 122 3.24 -10.53 13.54
CA ALA A 122 4.18 -9.88 14.44
C ALA A 122 5.32 -10.82 14.84
N PHE A 123 6.53 -10.26 14.93
CA PHE A 123 7.74 -11.05 15.19
C PHE A 123 8.37 -10.76 16.56
N GLY A 124 8.00 -9.67 17.20
CA GLY A 124 8.45 -9.30 18.54
C GLY A 124 8.61 -7.81 18.76
N GLU A 125 8.71 -7.47 20.03
CA GLU A 125 8.92 -6.08 20.47
C GLU A 125 10.36 -5.64 20.23
N VAL A 126 10.53 -4.38 19.80
CA VAL A 126 11.85 -3.75 19.70
C VAL A 126 12.37 -3.42 21.10
N THR A 127 13.31 -4.22 21.58
CA THR A 127 13.96 -4.02 22.88
C THR A 127 15.32 -3.35 22.79
N LYS A 128 15.97 -3.45 21.62
CA LYS A 128 17.30 -2.88 21.34
C LYS A 128 17.34 -2.24 19.97
N GLU A 129 18.07 -1.13 19.88
CA GLU A 129 18.29 -0.40 18.64
C GLU A 129 19.73 0.06 18.53
N SER A 130 20.17 0.25 17.30
CA SER A 130 21.45 0.88 16.98
C SER A 130 21.30 1.79 15.79
N VAL A 131 21.94 2.94 15.86
CA VAL A 131 21.98 3.91 14.76
C VAL A 131 23.43 4.14 14.36
N TYR A 132 23.74 3.98 13.09
CA TYR A 132 25.09 4.14 12.56
C TYR A 132 25.13 5.12 11.39
N MET A 133 26.11 6.00 11.41
CA MET A 133 26.54 6.74 10.23
C MET A 133 27.65 5.94 9.56
N LEU A 134 27.45 5.59 8.29
CA LEU A 134 28.44 4.82 7.53
C LEU A 134 29.45 5.80 6.94
N THR A 135 30.72 5.68 7.36
CA THR A 135 31.82 6.55 6.94
C THR A 135 32.69 5.92 5.86
N GLY A 136 32.48 4.63 5.57
CA GLY A 136 33.18 3.90 4.53
C GLY A 136 32.70 2.45 4.42
N PRO A 137 33.23 1.66 3.46
CA PRO A 137 32.78 0.27 3.23
C PRO A 137 32.92 -0.66 4.43
N LYS A 138 33.83 -0.33 5.37
CA LYS A 138 34.10 -1.15 6.56
C LYS A 138 34.08 -0.34 7.86
N THR A 139 33.70 0.94 7.80
CA THR A 139 33.75 1.85 8.93
C THR A 139 32.42 2.53 9.21
N LYS A 140 32.09 2.63 10.47
CA LYS A 140 30.85 3.27 10.95
C LYS A 140 31.11 4.08 12.22
N LEU A 141 30.31 5.11 12.43
CA LEU A 141 30.21 5.89 13.65
C LEU A 141 28.87 5.60 14.32
N SER A 142 28.89 5.25 15.59
CA SER A 142 27.65 5.08 16.35
C SER A 142 27.04 6.44 16.69
N VAL A 143 25.75 6.58 16.43
CA VAL A 143 24.97 7.76 16.78
C VAL A 143 24.09 7.41 17.97
N PRO A 144 24.21 8.12 19.12
CA PRO A 144 23.36 7.88 20.27
C PRO A 144 21.88 8.14 19.96
N ILE A 145 20.98 7.22 20.34
CA ILE A 145 19.53 7.37 20.11
C ILE A 145 18.96 8.70 20.61
N PRO A 146 19.36 9.24 21.78
CA PRO A 146 18.87 10.54 22.22
C PRO A 146 19.18 11.72 21.28
N ALA A 147 20.20 11.60 20.42
CA ALA A 147 20.52 12.59 19.40
C ALA A 147 19.62 12.48 18.15
N VAL A 148 18.90 11.40 18.01
CA VAL A 148 18.01 11.09 16.86
C VAL A 148 16.68 10.52 17.37
N PRO A 149 15.87 11.30 18.07
CA PRO A 149 14.70 10.82 18.80
C PRO A 149 13.63 10.18 17.89
N ASN A 150 13.60 10.56 16.61
CA ASN A 150 12.70 9.99 15.61
C ASN A 150 12.98 8.51 15.30
N PHE A 151 14.16 8.00 15.67
CA PHE A 151 14.54 6.59 15.53
C PHE A 151 14.33 5.78 16.81
N LYS A 152 13.66 6.33 17.80
CA LYS A 152 13.31 5.60 19.02
C LYS A 152 12.08 4.73 18.76
N ASN A 153 12.32 3.42 18.60
CA ASN A 153 11.27 2.42 18.36
C ASN A 153 11.06 1.45 19.53
N HIS A 154 11.73 1.67 20.65
CA HIS A 154 11.56 0.82 21.83
C HIS A 154 10.09 0.71 22.23
N GLY A 155 9.61 -0.52 22.43
CA GLY A 155 8.21 -0.82 22.70
C GLY A 155 7.31 -0.96 21.46
N ASN A 156 7.82 -0.66 20.26
CA ASN A 156 7.12 -0.93 19.01
C ASN A 156 7.26 -2.42 18.63
N GLU A 157 6.45 -2.88 17.70
CA GLU A 157 6.43 -4.27 17.24
C GLU A 157 6.99 -4.39 15.83
N VAL A 158 7.85 -5.37 15.60
CA VAL A 158 8.31 -5.73 14.26
C VAL A 158 7.24 -6.59 13.58
N VAL A 159 6.78 -6.19 12.40
CA VAL A 159 5.67 -6.86 11.71
C VAL A 159 5.96 -7.12 10.24
N SER A 160 5.29 -8.13 9.68
CA SER A 160 5.10 -8.28 8.25
C SER A 160 3.83 -7.52 7.83
N VAL A 161 3.99 -6.46 7.03
CA VAL A 161 2.85 -5.67 6.57
C VAL A 161 1.93 -6.49 5.66
N SER A 162 2.50 -7.38 4.85
CA SER A 162 1.71 -8.30 4.01
C SER A 162 0.90 -9.29 4.84
N ALA A 163 1.50 -9.88 5.89
CA ALA A 163 0.79 -10.79 6.79
C ALA A 163 -0.28 -10.06 7.61
N LEU A 164 0.00 -8.84 8.05
CA LEU A 164 -0.98 -7.98 8.72
C LEU A 164 -2.18 -7.67 7.81
N ALA A 165 -1.94 -7.37 6.52
CA ALA A 165 -3.03 -7.15 5.58
C ALA A 165 -3.89 -8.42 5.41
N ARG A 166 -3.28 -9.60 5.28
CA ARG A 166 -4.03 -10.87 5.22
C ARG A 166 -4.82 -11.17 6.50
N PHE A 167 -4.26 -10.83 7.66
CA PHE A 167 -4.98 -10.93 8.93
C PHE A 167 -6.21 -10.00 8.92
N GLN A 168 -6.01 -8.72 8.58
CA GLN A 168 -7.09 -7.74 8.50
C GLN A 168 -8.15 -8.12 7.45
N GLN A 169 -7.76 -8.76 6.33
CA GLN A 169 -8.68 -9.29 5.34
C GLN A 169 -9.62 -10.33 5.97
N ARG A 170 -9.06 -11.34 6.66
CA ARG A 170 -9.89 -12.37 7.33
C ARG A 170 -10.88 -11.75 8.31
N GLN A 171 -10.41 -10.78 9.11
CA GLN A 171 -11.28 -10.08 10.06
C GLN A 171 -12.40 -9.28 9.36
N ALA A 172 -12.10 -8.65 8.23
CA ALA A 172 -13.09 -7.93 7.45
C ALA A 172 -14.12 -8.88 6.82
N GLU A 173 -13.67 -10.02 6.25
CA GLU A 173 -14.56 -11.06 5.69
C GLU A 173 -15.44 -11.69 6.77
N GLU A 174 -14.89 -12.00 7.94
CA GLU A 174 -15.65 -12.47 9.12
C GLU A 174 -16.68 -11.44 9.59
N GLY A 175 -16.35 -10.15 9.47
CA GLY A 175 -17.27 -9.04 9.77
C GLY A 175 -18.30 -8.74 8.68
N GLY A 176 -18.26 -9.44 7.53
CA GLY A 176 -19.23 -9.32 6.44
C GLY A 176 -18.78 -8.44 5.28
N ALA A 177 -17.49 -8.09 5.16
CA ALA A 177 -16.98 -7.44 3.96
C ALA A 177 -16.92 -8.42 2.79
N TYR A 178 -17.23 -7.94 1.60
CA TYR A 178 -17.01 -8.66 0.35
C TYR A 178 -15.65 -8.25 -0.25
N VAL A 179 -14.68 -9.16 -0.27
CA VAL A 179 -13.31 -8.87 -0.74
C VAL A 179 -13.11 -9.44 -2.14
N LEU A 180 -13.01 -8.54 -3.13
CA LEU A 180 -12.78 -8.83 -4.54
C LEU A 180 -11.28 -8.79 -4.84
N THR A 181 -10.59 -9.91 -4.70
CA THR A 181 -9.20 -10.05 -5.14
C THR A 181 -9.11 -10.28 -6.65
N GLU A 182 -7.90 -10.14 -7.23
CA GLU A 182 -7.65 -10.23 -8.68
C GLU A 182 -8.56 -9.30 -9.50
N THR A 183 -9.02 -8.20 -8.87
CA THR A 183 -9.94 -7.23 -9.46
C THR A 183 -9.31 -5.85 -9.32
N SER A 184 -8.89 -5.26 -10.43
CA SER A 184 -8.36 -3.90 -10.45
C SER A 184 -9.49 -2.91 -10.67
N ALA A 185 -9.60 -1.87 -9.84
CA ALA A 185 -10.40 -0.70 -10.17
C ALA A 185 -9.60 0.16 -11.15
N THR A 186 -10.15 0.43 -12.34
CA THR A 186 -9.45 1.12 -13.43
C THR A 186 -9.98 2.50 -13.71
N GLN A 187 -11.25 2.76 -13.40
CA GLN A 187 -11.86 4.08 -13.60
C GLN A 187 -12.73 4.47 -12.41
N LEU A 188 -12.74 5.76 -12.09
CA LEU A 188 -13.77 6.37 -11.26
C LEU A 188 -15.01 6.59 -12.11
N ILE A 189 -16.17 6.26 -11.60
CA ILE A 189 -17.44 6.59 -12.26
C ILE A 189 -17.94 7.90 -11.64
N VAL A 190 -18.02 8.94 -12.46
CA VAL A 190 -18.43 10.29 -12.03
C VAL A 190 -19.74 10.65 -12.69
N ASP A 191 -20.74 10.99 -11.91
CA ASP A 191 -22.04 11.45 -12.37
C ASP A 191 -22.46 12.71 -11.62
N GLY A 192 -22.86 13.74 -12.34
CA GLY A 192 -23.25 15.03 -11.76
C GLY A 192 -22.19 15.65 -10.83
N GLY A 193 -20.90 15.46 -11.12
CA GLY A 193 -19.79 15.97 -10.30
C GLY A 193 -19.55 15.18 -9.00
N ARG A 194 -20.08 13.97 -8.89
CA ARG A 194 -19.92 13.08 -7.74
C ARG A 194 -19.37 11.73 -8.18
N VAL A 195 -18.48 11.15 -7.37
CA VAL A 195 -18.09 9.75 -7.55
C VAL A 195 -19.26 8.87 -7.11
N VAL A 196 -19.76 8.06 -8.03
CA VAL A 196 -20.90 7.12 -7.80
C VAL A 196 -20.45 5.66 -7.79
N GLY A 197 -19.16 5.40 -7.97
CA GLY A 197 -18.59 4.07 -7.95
C GLY A 197 -17.26 3.98 -8.68
N VAL A 198 -16.86 2.77 -9.01
CA VAL A 198 -15.66 2.45 -9.78
C VAL A 198 -15.95 1.38 -10.82
N ARG A 199 -15.22 1.41 -11.94
CA ARG A 199 -15.24 0.33 -12.93
C ARG A 199 -14.04 -0.59 -12.69
N SER A 200 -14.28 -1.89 -12.70
CA SER A 200 -13.22 -2.88 -12.69
C SER A 200 -12.56 -2.99 -14.06
N GLY A 201 -11.32 -3.47 -14.10
CA GLY A 201 -10.61 -3.73 -15.33
C GLY A 201 -11.08 -5.01 -16.01
N ASP A 202 -10.91 -5.07 -17.34
CA ASP A 202 -11.13 -6.27 -18.11
C ASP A 202 -10.21 -7.39 -17.65
N LYS A 203 -10.70 -8.63 -17.71
CA LYS A 203 -9.92 -9.86 -17.49
C LYS A 203 -9.65 -10.57 -18.80
N GLY A 204 -8.62 -11.43 -18.83
CA GLY A 204 -8.33 -12.24 -20.01
C GLY A 204 -7.89 -11.46 -21.23
N ARG A 205 -7.14 -10.35 -21.06
CA ARG A 205 -6.45 -9.69 -22.17
C ARG A 205 -5.03 -10.20 -22.32
N GLY A 206 -4.59 -10.35 -23.56
CA GLY A 206 -3.22 -10.69 -23.91
C GLY A 206 -2.25 -9.50 -23.72
N LYS A 207 -0.97 -9.75 -24.02
CA LYS A 207 0.10 -8.78 -23.81
C LYS A 207 -0.07 -7.49 -24.63
N ASP A 208 -0.66 -7.61 -25.81
CA ASP A 208 -0.90 -6.50 -26.75
C ASP A 208 -2.33 -5.92 -26.59
N GLY A 209 -3.06 -6.33 -25.54
CA GLY A 209 -4.39 -5.85 -25.21
C GLY A 209 -5.54 -6.59 -25.89
N GLU A 210 -5.26 -7.58 -26.73
CA GLU A 210 -6.25 -8.41 -27.43
C GLU A 210 -7.06 -9.29 -26.46
N PRO A 211 -8.36 -9.50 -26.70
CA PRO A 211 -9.17 -10.41 -25.90
C PRO A 211 -8.72 -11.86 -26.14
N LEU A 212 -8.49 -12.61 -25.06
CA LEU A 212 -8.18 -14.04 -25.08
C LEU A 212 -9.48 -14.87 -24.93
N GLY A 213 -9.35 -16.19 -24.99
CA GLY A 213 -10.50 -17.09 -24.88
C GLY A 213 -11.26 -17.04 -23.54
N ASN A 214 -10.66 -16.45 -22.51
CA ASN A 214 -11.24 -16.21 -21.20
C ASN A 214 -11.49 -14.71 -20.94
N PHE A 215 -11.70 -13.92 -21.98
CA PHE A 215 -11.97 -12.49 -21.87
C PHE A 215 -13.31 -12.25 -21.16
N GLU A 216 -13.27 -11.38 -20.14
CA GLU A 216 -14.43 -10.86 -19.44
C GLU A 216 -14.29 -9.33 -19.37
N PRO A 217 -15.30 -8.56 -19.80
CA PRO A 217 -15.27 -7.11 -19.70
C PRO A 217 -15.31 -6.68 -18.24
N GLY A 218 -14.79 -5.47 -17.96
CA GLY A 218 -14.90 -4.86 -16.66
C GLY A 218 -16.35 -4.56 -16.28
N THR A 219 -16.65 -4.60 -15.00
CA THR A 219 -17.98 -4.42 -14.41
C THR A 219 -18.04 -3.10 -13.63
N ASP A 220 -19.15 -2.40 -13.71
CA ASP A 220 -19.40 -1.20 -12.90
C ASP A 220 -19.78 -1.60 -11.46
N ILE A 221 -19.07 -1.05 -10.50
CA ILE A 221 -19.35 -1.21 -9.06
C ILE A 221 -19.90 0.11 -8.55
N LYS A 222 -21.21 0.20 -8.43
CA LYS A 222 -21.91 1.37 -7.90
C LYS A 222 -21.82 1.37 -6.37
N ALA A 223 -21.55 2.52 -5.78
CA ALA A 223 -21.42 2.67 -4.34
C ALA A 223 -21.98 4.00 -3.84
N HIS A 224 -22.51 4.01 -2.62
CA HIS A 224 -22.90 5.25 -1.96
C HIS A 224 -21.69 6.11 -1.59
N ALA A 225 -20.58 5.46 -1.25
CA ALA A 225 -19.29 6.10 -0.99
C ALA A 225 -18.14 5.26 -1.54
N THR A 226 -17.10 5.95 -2.04
CA THR A 226 -15.87 5.31 -2.54
C THR A 226 -14.69 5.79 -1.71
N VAL A 227 -13.91 4.84 -1.18
CA VAL A 227 -12.69 5.09 -0.42
C VAL A 227 -11.50 4.69 -1.28
N LEU A 228 -10.60 5.63 -1.55
CA LEU A 228 -9.37 5.37 -2.29
C LEU A 228 -8.22 5.08 -1.31
N ALA A 229 -7.81 3.83 -1.24
CA ALA A 229 -6.76 3.31 -0.37
C ALA A 229 -5.63 2.62 -1.17
N GLU A 230 -5.32 3.13 -2.35
CA GLU A 230 -4.44 2.54 -3.36
C GLU A 230 -2.95 2.67 -3.04
N GLY A 231 -2.59 3.30 -1.92
CA GLY A 231 -1.21 3.56 -1.53
C GLY A 231 -0.63 4.82 -2.18
N CYS A 232 0.70 4.93 -2.15
CA CYS A 232 1.39 6.16 -2.54
C CYS A 232 1.30 6.50 -4.05
N TRP A 233 1.03 5.53 -4.90
CA TRP A 233 0.93 5.70 -6.36
C TRP A 233 -0.41 5.17 -6.88
N GLY A 234 -1.49 5.68 -6.33
CA GLY A 234 -2.83 5.30 -6.75
C GLY A 234 -3.25 6.03 -8.04
N SER A 235 -3.58 5.30 -9.09
CA SER A 235 -4.01 5.87 -10.37
C SER A 235 -5.34 6.60 -10.23
N LEU A 236 -6.32 5.98 -9.57
CA LEU A 236 -7.63 6.61 -9.32
C LEU A 236 -7.53 7.75 -8.32
N THR A 237 -6.66 7.64 -7.32
CA THR A 237 -6.35 8.75 -6.41
C THR A 237 -5.80 9.95 -7.19
N GLY A 238 -4.86 9.70 -8.10
CA GLY A 238 -4.31 10.75 -8.98
C GLY A 238 -5.39 11.36 -9.88
N ALA A 239 -6.29 10.57 -10.43
CA ALA A 239 -7.42 11.05 -11.23
C ALA A 239 -8.38 11.91 -10.39
N ALA A 240 -8.75 11.45 -9.19
CA ALA A 240 -9.61 12.20 -8.26
C ALA A 240 -9.00 13.55 -7.87
N ILE A 241 -7.68 13.58 -7.60
CA ILE A 241 -6.97 14.82 -7.27
C ILE A 241 -7.10 15.84 -8.42
N ARG A 242 -7.00 15.40 -9.67
CA ARG A 242 -7.14 16.28 -10.85
C ARG A 242 -8.57 16.66 -11.13
N GLU A 243 -9.49 15.70 -11.09
CA GLU A 243 -10.91 15.92 -11.41
C GLU A 243 -11.58 16.90 -10.44
N PHE A 244 -11.19 16.87 -9.17
CA PHE A 244 -11.81 17.65 -8.10
C PHE A 244 -10.88 18.71 -7.50
N ASP A 245 -9.75 19.04 -8.14
CA ASP A 245 -8.77 20.05 -7.69
C ASP A 245 -8.31 19.85 -6.23
N LEU A 246 -8.17 18.61 -5.79
CA LEU A 246 -7.87 18.29 -4.38
C LEU A 246 -6.44 18.68 -3.94
N ALA A 247 -5.56 19.00 -4.89
CA ALA A 247 -4.19 19.46 -4.61
C ALA A 247 -4.09 20.97 -4.41
N GLU A 248 -5.15 21.72 -4.61
CA GLU A 248 -5.13 23.17 -4.43
C GLU A 248 -4.75 23.56 -3.00
N ASN A 249 -3.79 24.46 -2.85
CA ASN A 249 -3.25 24.92 -1.55
C ASN A 249 -2.65 23.78 -0.69
N ARG A 250 -2.14 22.72 -1.31
CA ARG A 250 -1.42 21.63 -0.62
C ARG A 250 0.07 21.68 -0.96
N GLU A 251 0.90 21.26 0.01
CA GLU A 251 2.31 21.06 -0.23
C GLU A 251 2.54 19.88 -1.20
N PRO A 252 3.58 19.96 -2.06
CA PRO A 252 3.90 18.87 -2.97
C PRO A 252 4.33 17.63 -2.21
N GLN A 253 4.00 16.46 -2.75
CA GLN A 253 4.44 15.18 -2.19
C GLN A 253 5.96 15.02 -2.31
N VAL A 254 6.56 14.48 -1.26
CA VAL A 254 7.97 14.02 -1.27
C VAL A 254 7.98 12.53 -1.58
N TRP A 255 8.76 12.15 -2.57
CA TRP A 255 8.87 10.78 -3.02
C TRP A 255 10.18 10.15 -2.58
N GLU A 256 10.11 8.93 -2.07
CA GLU A 256 11.27 8.14 -1.69
C GLU A 256 11.22 6.79 -2.41
N LEU A 257 12.37 6.32 -2.90
CA LEU A 257 12.51 5.00 -3.48
C LEU A 257 13.02 4.04 -2.39
N GLY A 258 12.24 3.00 -2.12
CA GLY A 258 12.63 1.91 -1.23
C GLY A 258 13.01 0.65 -2.02
N VAL A 259 14.09 0.01 -1.59
CA VAL A 259 14.48 -1.34 -2.05
C VAL A 259 14.55 -2.23 -0.82
N LYS A 260 13.95 -3.40 -0.92
CA LYS A 260 13.91 -4.37 0.16
C LYS A 260 14.55 -5.69 -0.25
N GLU A 261 15.33 -6.24 0.65
CA GLU A 261 15.84 -7.61 0.58
C GLU A 261 15.52 -8.36 1.87
N VAL A 262 15.36 -9.68 1.77
CA VAL A 262 15.13 -10.57 2.91
C VAL A 262 16.20 -11.66 2.86
N TRP A 263 16.88 -11.83 3.99
CA TRP A 263 17.99 -12.74 4.09
C TRP A 263 17.79 -13.75 5.22
N LYS A 264 18.02 -15.03 4.93
CA LYS A 264 18.14 -16.04 5.96
C LYS A 264 19.48 -15.88 6.68
N VAL A 265 19.45 -15.94 8.01
CA VAL A 265 20.64 -15.73 8.84
C VAL A 265 20.92 -16.95 9.71
N SER A 266 22.21 -17.21 9.96
CA SER A 266 22.64 -18.31 10.84
C SER A 266 22.50 -17.99 12.32
N LYS A 267 22.34 -16.72 12.67
CA LYS A 267 22.13 -16.23 14.03
C LYS A 267 21.08 -15.13 13.99
N PRO A 268 20.09 -15.18 14.89
CA PRO A 268 19.06 -14.13 14.94
C PRO A 268 19.69 -12.78 15.27
N LEU A 269 19.17 -11.74 14.63
CA LEU A 269 19.49 -10.36 14.99
C LEU A 269 18.71 -9.99 16.25
N ASP A 270 19.39 -9.40 17.27
CA ASP A 270 18.79 -9.06 18.55
C ASP A 270 18.30 -7.60 18.65
N ARG A 271 18.34 -6.86 17.55
CA ARG A 271 18.04 -5.42 17.52
C ARG A 271 17.59 -4.93 16.16
N VAL A 272 17.00 -3.76 16.14
CA VAL A 272 16.80 -2.97 14.92
C VAL A 272 18.05 -2.11 14.68
N ILE A 273 18.52 -2.07 13.44
CA ILE A 273 19.67 -1.25 13.04
C ILE A 273 19.22 -0.23 12.01
N HIS A 274 19.53 1.03 12.28
CA HIS A 274 19.35 2.13 11.32
C HIS A 274 20.73 2.59 10.83
N THR A 275 20.83 2.90 9.53
CA THR A 275 22.03 3.51 8.97
C THR A 275 21.69 4.77 8.18
N PHE A 276 22.64 5.69 8.14
CA PHE A 276 22.55 6.91 7.35
C PHE A 276 23.68 6.97 6.32
N VAL A 277 23.47 7.80 5.31
CA VAL A 277 24.47 8.14 4.29
C VAL A 277 24.72 7.00 3.32
N GLN A 278 23.65 6.25 2.99
CA GLN A 278 23.68 5.27 1.92
C GLN A 278 22.48 5.47 0.98
N PRO A 279 22.59 5.10 -0.29
CA PRO A 279 23.77 4.58 -1.00
C PRO A 279 24.77 5.67 -1.41
N TRP A 280 24.50 6.94 -1.07
CA TRP A 280 25.27 8.09 -1.52
C TRP A 280 26.30 8.54 -0.46
N PRO A 281 27.56 8.79 -0.83
CA PRO A 281 28.51 9.43 0.05
C PRO A 281 27.99 10.80 0.55
N LEU A 282 28.32 11.18 1.77
CA LEU A 282 27.84 12.41 2.39
C LEU A 282 28.01 13.68 1.51
N ARG A 283 29.14 13.74 0.74
CA ARG A 283 29.38 14.81 -0.22
C ARG A 283 28.35 14.89 -1.35
N VAL A 284 27.81 13.73 -1.79
CA VAL A 284 26.77 13.66 -2.82
C VAL A 284 25.43 14.02 -2.22
N ALA A 285 25.12 13.50 -1.02
CA ALA A 285 23.94 13.85 -0.28
C ALA A 285 23.85 15.37 -0.02
N ALA A 286 24.96 15.98 0.41
CA ALA A 286 25.05 17.43 0.63
C ALA A 286 24.85 18.23 -0.67
N LYS A 287 25.38 17.74 -1.81
CA LYS A 287 25.25 18.42 -3.10
C LYS A 287 23.83 18.43 -3.65
N TYR A 288 23.08 17.34 -3.45
CA TYR A 288 21.76 17.16 -4.05
C TYR A 288 20.62 17.24 -3.04
N GLY A 289 20.91 17.49 -1.75
CA GLY A 289 19.92 17.54 -0.68
C GLY A 289 19.25 16.18 -0.40
N GLN A 290 19.84 15.08 -0.86
CA GLN A 290 19.27 13.74 -0.74
C GLN A 290 20.03 12.95 0.33
N LEU A 291 19.29 12.52 1.36
CA LEU A 291 19.79 11.63 2.40
C LEU A 291 19.15 10.26 2.22
N GLY A 292 19.96 9.27 1.90
CA GLY A 292 19.54 7.88 1.95
C GLY A 292 19.84 7.26 3.30
N GLY A 293 19.13 6.19 3.61
CA GLY A 293 19.35 5.39 4.81
C GLY A 293 18.88 3.96 4.59
N THR A 294 19.26 3.09 5.50
CA THR A 294 18.75 1.71 5.54
C THR A 294 18.35 1.36 6.96
N TRP A 295 17.47 0.39 7.09
CA TRP A 295 17.19 -0.25 8.36
C TRP A 295 17.22 -1.77 8.18
N ILE A 296 17.68 -2.45 9.21
CA ILE A 296 17.71 -3.91 9.28
C ILE A 296 16.97 -4.31 10.55
N TYR A 297 16.04 -5.22 10.42
CA TYR A 297 15.26 -5.71 11.56
C TYR A 297 15.12 -7.22 11.51
N PRO A 298 15.03 -7.88 12.70
CA PRO A 298 14.80 -9.30 12.79
C PRO A 298 13.38 -9.64 12.34
N MET A 299 13.25 -10.76 11.63
CA MET A 299 11.95 -11.32 11.28
C MET A 299 12.07 -12.85 11.24
N LYS A 300 10.96 -13.52 11.03
CA LYS A 300 10.90 -14.96 10.83
C LYS A 300 10.22 -15.30 9.52
N ASP A 301 10.63 -16.40 8.92
CA ASP A 301 9.90 -16.97 7.79
C ASP A 301 8.52 -17.44 8.26
N GLU A 302 7.47 -17.02 7.57
CA GLU A 302 6.07 -17.31 7.92
C GLU A 302 5.75 -18.82 7.89
N LYS A 303 6.48 -19.60 7.08
CA LYS A 303 6.21 -21.02 6.87
C LYS A 303 7.14 -21.91 7.70
N THR A 304 8.41 -21.56 7.79
CA THR A 304 9.43 -22.41 8.41
C THR A 304 9.78 -21.97 9.83
N GLY A 305 9.45 -20.74 10.22
CA GLY A 305 9.84 -20.14 11.50
C GLY A 305 11.33 -19.79 11.60
N GLU A 306 12.09 -19.95 10.51
CA GLU A 306 13.53 -19.69 10.49
C GLU A 306 13.84 -18.20 10.70
N ASP A 307 14.98 -17.93 11.32
CA ASP A 307 15.44 -16.56 11.56
C ASP A 307 15.88 -15.90 10.27
N MET A 308 15.32 -14.72 10.03
CA MET A 308 15.57 -13.88 8.87
C MET A 308 15.85 -12.44 9.30
N VAL A 309 16.39 -11.66 8.40
CA VAL A 309 16.50 -10.20 8.50
C VAL A 309 15.98 -9.56 7.22
N SER A 310 15.44 -8.36 7.35
CA SER A 310 15.03 -7.56 6.22
C SER A 310 15.56 -6.14 6.37
#